data_cb3396be543891e133f169f79da614c4
#
_entry.id   cb3396be543891e133f169f79da614c4
#
_cell.length_a   1.000
_cell.length_b   1.000
_cell.length_c   1.000
_cell.angle_alpha   90.00
_cell.angle_beta   90.00
_cell.angle_gamma   90.00
#
_symmetry.space_group_name_H-M   'P 1'
#
loop_
_entity.id
_entity.type
_entity.pdbx_description
1 polymer ?
#
loop_
_entity_poly.entity_id
_entity_poly.type
_entity_poly.pdbx_seq_one_letter_code
_entity_poly.pdbx_strand_id
1 'polypeptide(L)'
;KVVIVDLALSTTAQGERTIVHVGGEIDVYTAPLLRRRLDEPIHAGCRDLVVDLGRVTFLDSTGLGVLVGRLKMVRFHGGRMRIVGATDRVLKVFTITGLDRVLEMFPTLADVPDDDV
;
A
#
# COMPACT_ATOMS: atom_id res chain seq x y z
N LYS A 1 8.66 16.17 -27.11
CA LYS A 1 8.26 14.87 -26.56
C LYS A 1 7.69 15.03 -25.17
N VAL A 2 6.53 14.49 -24.95
CA VAL A 2 5.89 14.49 -23.65
C VAL A 2 6.09 13.12 -23.02
N VAL A 3 6.61 13.11 -21.80
CA VAL A 3 6.71 11.89 -21.01
C VAL A 3 5.64 11.94 -19.93
N ILE A 4 4.75 10.97 -19.97
CA ILE A 4 3.70 10.86 -18.96
C ILE A 4 4.15 9.83 -17.94
N VAL A 5 4.32 10.29 -16.71
CA VAL A 5 4.60 9.39 -15.58
C VAL A 5 3.29 9.16 -14.86
N ASP A 6 2.84 7.92 -14.86
CA ASP A 6 1.54 7.58 -14.34
C ASP A 6 1.62 6.38 -13.42
N LEU A 7 0.71 6.36 -12.45
CA LEU A 7 0.54 5.26 -11.53
C LEU A 7 -0.92 4.82 -11.60
N ALA A 8 -1.15 3.54 -11.86
CA ALA A 8 -2.51 3.02 -11.90
C ALA A 8 -3.00 2.82 -10.48
N LEU A 9 -4.06 3.52 -10.13
CA LEU A 9 -4.65 3.49 -8.80
C LEU A 9 -6.15 3.28 -8.89
N SER A 10 -6.65 2.33 -8.12
CA SER A 10 -8.09 2.13 -7.95
C SER A 10 -8.39 1.70 -6.53
N THR A 11 -9.64 1.86 -6.11
CA THR A 11 -10.04 1.58 -4.74
C THR A 11 -11.29 0.72 -4.75
N THR A 12 -11.29 -0.32 -3.94
CA THR A 12 -12.43 -1.22 -3.75
C THR A 12 -12.79 -1.26 -2.28
N ALA A 13 -14.09 -1.23 -1.98
CA ALA A 13 -14.58 -1.39 -0.61
C ALA A 13 -15.11 -2.81 -0.43
N GLN A 14 -14.80 -3.41 0.71
CA GLN A 14 -15.21 -4.76 1.06
C GLN A 14 -15.58 -4.77 2.54
N GLY A 15 -16.85 -4.45 2.84
CA GLY A 15 -17.29 -4.22 4.21
C GLY A 15 -16.57 -3.01 4.79
N GLU A 16 -15.97 -3.18 5.95
CA GLU A 16 -15.18 -2.14 6.61
C GLU A 16 -13.78 -1.99 6.01
N ARG A 17 -13.40 -2.89 5.13
CA ARG A 17 -12.07 -2.93 4.53
C ARG A 17 -12.05 -2.10 3.25
N THR A 18 -11.02 -1.29 3.11
CA THR A 18 -10.73 -0.58 1.86
C THR A 18 -9.46 -1.16 1.25
N ILE A 19 -9.53 -1.48 -0.03
CA ILE A 19 -8.40 -2.03 -0.77
C ILE A 19 -7.98 -1.01 -1.82
N VAL A 20 -6.74 -0.57 -1.76
CA VAL A 20 -6.16 0.32 -2.77
C VAL A 20 -5.26 -0.53 -3.67
N HIS A 21 -5.64 -0.62 -4.93
CA HIS A 21 -4.88 -1.37 -5.95
C HIS A 21 -3.91 -0.44 -6.63
N VAL A 22 -2.64 -0.84 -6.66
CA VAL A 22 -1.56 -0.01 -7.20
C VAL A 22 -0.87 -0.78 -8.32
N GLY A 23 -0.62 -0.11 -9.45
CA GLY A 23 0.13 -0.69 -10.55
C GLY A 23 1.10 0.31 -11.13
N GLY A 24 2.23 -0.22 -11.65
CA GLY A 24 3.27 0.59 -12.25
C GLY A 24 4.49 0.76 -11.36
N GLU A 25 5.20 1.86 -11.54
CA GLU A 25 6.43 2.15 -10.81
C GLU A 25 6.16 3.18 -9.72
N ILE A 26 6.60 2.88 -8.52
CA ILE A 26 6.50 3.80 -7.39
C ILE A 26 7.88 4.40 -7.14
N ASP A 27 8.03 5.66 -7.51
CA ASP A 27 9.29 6.40 -7.41
C ASP A 27 9.02 7.81 -6.88
N VAL A 28 10.03 8.68 -6.95
CA VAL A 28 9.91 10.04 -6.44
C VAL A 28 8.80 10.84 -7.15
N TYR A 29 8.50 10.50 -8.39
CA TYR A 29 7.47 11.23 -9.16
C TYR A 29 6.06 10.73 -8.90
N THR A 30 5.90 9.43 -8.66
CA THR A 30 4.58 8.82 -8.47
C THR A 30 4.19 8.65 -7.00
N ALA A 31 5.17 8.67 -6.09
CA ALA A 31 4.90 8.51 -4.65
C ALA A 31 3.86 9.52 -4.12
N PRO A 32 3.85 10.79 -4.55
CA PRO A 32 2.81 11.73 -4.10
C PRO A 32 1.40 11.30 -4.49
N LEU A 33 1.24 10.63 -5.63
CA LEU A 33 -0.06 10.11 -6.08
C LEU A 33 -0.52 8.97 -5.17
N LEU A 34 0.39 8.07 -4.84
CA LEU A 34 0.11 6.98 -3.93
C LEU A 34 -0.28 7.50 -2.55
N ARG A 35 0.49 8.45 -2.03
CA ARG A 35 0.20 9.05 -0.73
C ARG A 35 -1.20 9.64 -0.69
N ARG A 36 -1.56 10.39 -1.71
CA ARG A 36 -2.87 11.04 -1.78
C ARG A 36 -4.00 10.01 -1.82
N ARG A 37 -3.82 8.95 -2.61
CA ARG A 37 -4.83 7.90 -2.71
C ARG A 37 -5.00 7.15 -1.39
N LEU A 38 -3.93 6.94 -0.64
CA LEU A 38 -4.01 6.28 0.66
C LEU A 38 -4.58 7.20 1.75
N ASP A 39 -4.32 8.51 1.64
CA ASP A 39 -4.86 9.48 2.58
C ASP A 39 -6.39 9.55 2.52
N GLU A 40 -6.97 9.35 1.36
CA GLU A 40 -8.43 9.44 1.18
C GLU A 40 -9.20 8.51 2.12
N PRO A 41 -8.98 7.18 2.10
CA PRO A 41 -9.70 6.31 3.02
C PRO A 41 -9.32 6.55 4.49
N ILE A 42 -8.06 6.88 4.76
CA ILE A 42 -7.63 7.14 6.15
C ILE A 42 -8.38 8.33 6.72
N HIS A 43 -8.47 9.43 5.97
CA HIS A 43 -9.19 10.62 6.42
C HIS A 43 -10.70 10.38 6.48
N ALA A 44 -11.22 9.46 5.70
CA ALA A 44 -12.63 9.07 5.75
C ALA A 44 -12.96 8.14 6.92
N GLY A 45 -11.96 7.77 7.72
CA GLY A 45 -12.17 6.94 8.91
C GLY A 45 -11.93 5.46 8.73
N CYS A 46 -11.32 5.05 7.61
CA CYS A 46 -10.99 3.65 7.40
C CYS A 46 -10.01 3.14 8.46
N ARG A 47 -10.32 1.98 9.05
CA ARG A 47 -9.49 1.35 10.07
C ARG A 47 -8.91 0.02 9.61
N ASP A 48 -9.30 -0.47 8.43
CA ASP A 48 -8.79 -1.69 7.83
C ASP A 48 -8.42 -1.40 6.38
N LEU A 49 -7.16 -1.05 6.17
CA LEU A 49 -6.63 -0.66 4.87
C LEU A 49 -5.74 -1.76 4.32
N VAL A 50 -5.97 -2.14 3.08
CA VAL A 50 -5.15 -3.12 2.37
C VAL A 50 -4.58 -2.42 1.13
N VAL A 51 -3.29 -2.57 0.91
CA VAL A 51 -2.61 -2.04 -0.28
C VAL A 51 -2.18 -3.23 -1.14
N ASP A 52 -2.74 -3.30 -2.34
CA ASP A 52 -2.45 -4.37 -3.29
C ASP A 52 -1.36 -3.90 -4.24
N LEU A 53 -0.19 -4.53 -4.15
CA LEU A 53 0.98 -4.22 -4.96
C LEU A 53 1.20 -5.22 -6.09
N GLY A 54 0.19 -6.01 -6.43
CA GLY A 54 0.31 -7.09 -7.39
C GLY A 54 0.76 -6.67 -8.79
N ARG A 55 0.49 -5.43 -9.17
CA ARG A 55 0.87 -4.87 -10.46
C ARG A 55 2.00 -3.84 -10.37
N VAL A 56 2.61 -3.72 -9.21
CA VAL A 56 3.77 -2.83 -9.03
C VAL A 56 5.01 -3.53 -9.53
N THR A 57 5.73 -2.87 -10.42
CA THR A 57 6.93 -3.40 -11.06
C THR A 57 8.23 -2.84 -10.49
N PHE A 58 8.13 -1.72 -9.77
CA PHE A 58 9.28 -1.05 -9.17
C PHE A 58 8.84 -0.27 -7.93
N LEU A 59 9.68 -0.31 -6.91
CA LEU A 59 9.43 0.41 -5.67
C LEU A 59 10.77 0.84 -5.09
N ASP A 60 10.95 2.14 -4.87
CA ASP A 60 12.16 2.68 -4.25
C ASP A 60 11.91 3.16 -2.82
N SER A 61 12.93 3.78 -2.21
CA SER A 61 12.85 4.26 -0.83
C SER A 61 11.80 5.32 -0.62
N THR A 62 11.48 6.11 -1.66
CA THR A 62 10.43 7.13 -1.57
C THR A 62 9.07 6.47 -1.37
N GLY A 63 8.80 5.43 -2.16
CA GLY A 63 7.56 4.66 -2.03
C GLY A 63 7.46 3.94 -0.69
N LEU A 64 8.57 3.35 -0.23
CA LEU A 64 8.61 2.73 1.10
C LEU A 64 8.27 3.74 2.19
N GLY A 65 8.81 4.96 2.08
CA GLY A 65 8.52 6.03 3.04
C GLY A 65 7.05 6.38 3.09
N VAL A 66 6.39 6.42 1.93
CA VAL A 66 4.94 6.66 1.87
C VAL A 66 4.18 5.56 2.61
N LEU A 67 4.51 4.30 2.33
CA LEU A 67 3.82 3.17 2.96
C LEU A 67 4.01 3.17 4.48
N VAL A 68 5.23 3.39 4.95
CA VAL A 68 5.51 3.44 6.39
C VAL A 68 4.81 4.62 7.04
N GLY A 69 4.82 5.78 6.40
CA GLY A 69 4.14 6.97 6.92
C GLY A 69 2.63 6.78 7.03
N ARG A 70 2.02 6.14 6.04
CA ARG A 70 0.58 5.85 6.07
C ARG A 70 0.24 4.77 7.11
N LEU A 71 1.11 3.79 7.29
CA LEU A 71 0.95 2.80 8.35
C LEU A 71 0.90 3.49 9.72
N LYS A 72 1.83 4.39 9.98
CA LYS A 72 1.85 5.13 11.24
C LYS A 72 0.58 5.95 11.43
N MET A 73 0.12 6.59 10.36
CA MET A 73 -1.09 7.42 10.42
C MET A 73 -2.33 6.58 10.73
N VAL A 74 -2.53 5.46 10.03
CA VAL A 74 -3.70 4.63 10.27
C VAL A 74 -3.65 4.00 11.68
N ARG A 75 -2.47 3.63 12.16
CA ARG A 75 -2.30 3.12 13.51
C ARG A 75 -2.62 4.17 14.57
N PHE A 76 -2.23 5.40 14.31
CA PHE A 76 -2.53 6.51 15.21
C PHE A 76 -4.04 6.65 15.41
N HIS A 77 -4.82 6.36 14.39
CA HIS A 77 -6.28 6.40 14.44
C HIS A 77 -6.91 5.05 14.87
N GLY A 78 -6.12 4.12 15.35
CA GLY A 78 -6.61 2.83 15.84
C GLY A 78 -6.86 1.79 14.75
N GLY A 79 -6.35 2.03 13.55
CA GLY A 79 -6.53 1.11 12.43
C GLY A 79 -5.27 0.30 12.13
N ARG A 80 -5.31 -0.37 10.98
CA ARG A 80 -4.21 -1.21 10.51
C ARG A 80 -4.08 -1.12 9.00
N MET A 81 -2.89 -1.40 8.51
CA MET A 81 -2.60 -1.44 7.08
C MET A 81 -1.81 -2.70 6.78
N ARG A 82 -2.24 -3.42 5.76
CA ARG A 82 -1.59 -4.64 5.29
C ARG A 82 -1.32 -4.55 3.81
N ILE A 83 -0.28 -5.26 3.37
CA ILE A 83 0.17 -5.28 1.98
C ILE A 83 -0.12 -6.67 1.41
N VAL A 84 -0.66 -6.73 0.20
CA VAL A 84 -0.89 -8.00 -0.48
C VAL A 84 -0.28 -7.98 -1.87
N GLY A 85 0.04 -9.16 -2.37
CA GLY A 85 0.35 -9.38 -3.77
C GLY A 85 1.70 -8.88 -4.24
N ALA A 86 2.59 -8.45 -3.35
CA ALA A 86 3.91 -7.99 -3.77
C ALA A 86 4.62 -9.10 -4.55
N THR A 87 5.14 -8.77 -5.75
CA THR A 87 5.95 -9.70 -6.52
C THR A 87 7.24 -10.01 -5.77
N ASP A 88 7.91 -11.10 -6.13
CA ASP A 88 9.17 -11.47 -5.49
C ASP A 88 10.18 -10.33 -5.52
N ARG A 89 10.24 -9.61 -6.64
CA ARG A 89 11.14 -8.48 -6.81
C ARG A 89 10.82 -7.34 -5.85
N VAL A 90 9.55 -7.00 -5.70
CA VAL A 90 9.10 -5.95 -4.80
C VAL A 90 9.23 -6.40 -3.36
N LEU A 91 8.83 -7.65 -3.06
CA LEU A 91 8.95 -8.21 -1.72
C LEU A 91 10.39 -8.16 -1.21
N LYS A 92 11.36 -8.40 -2.10
CA LYS A 92 12.78 -8.34 -1.74
C LYS A 92 13.18 -6.96 -1.19
N VAL A 93 12.60 -5.89 -1.72
CA VAL A 93 12.88 -4.53 -1.23
C VAL A 93 12.45 -4.40 0.25
N PHE A 94 11.31 -4.96 0.61
CA PHE A 94 10.84 -4.96 2.00
C PHE A 94 11.73 -5.83 2.89
N THR A 95 12.13 -6.98 2.39
CA THR A 95 12.99 -7.90 3.15
C THR A 95 14.37 -7.32 3.41
N ILE A 96 14.99 -6.73 2.39
CA ILE A 96 16.34 -6.15 2.51
C ILE A 96 16.33 -4.96 3.46
N THR A 97 15.28 -4.16 3.46
CA THR A 97 15.17 -3.00 4.34
C THR A 97 14.68 -3.35 5.74
N GLY A 98 14.23 -4.58 5.96
CA GLY A 98 13.66 -5.01 7.23
C GLY A 98 12.23 -4.52 7.45
N LEU A 99 11.62 -3.88 6.47
CA LEU A 99 10.26 -3.34 6.61
C LEU A 99 9.18 -4.40 6.59
N ASP A 100 9.51 -5.62 6.15
CA ASP A 100 8.60 -6.76 6.27
C ASP A 100 8.31 -7.15 7.73
N ARG A 101 9.09 -6.64 8.67
CA ARG A 101 8.85 -6.82 10.11
C ARG A 101 7.89 -5.79 10.67
N VAL A 102 7.69 -4.70 9.95
CA VAL A 102 6.83 -3.59 10.38
C VAL A 102 5.51 -3.62 9.63
N LEU A 103 5.56 -3.93 8.34
CA LEU A 103 4.39 -4.02 7.47
C LEU A 103 3.98 -5.49 7.31
N GLU A 104 2.75 -5.80 7.67
CA GLU A 104 2.22 -7.15 7.48
C GLU A 104 2.02 -7.42 5.99
N MET A 105 2.66 -8.47 5.49
CA MET A 105 2.66 -8.82 4.08
C MET A 105 1.98 -10.18 3.88
N PHE A 106 1.09 -10.25 2.89
CA PHE A 106 0.39 -11.49 2.54
C PHE A 106 0.50 -11.74 1.04
N PRO A 107 0.53 -13.01 0.60
CA PRO A 107 0.62 -13.30 -0.84
C PRO A 107 -0.62 -12.86 -1.60
N THR A 108 -1.80 -13.00 -1.03
CA THR A 108 -3.06 -12.63 -1.66
C THR A 108 -4.01 -11.95 -0.68
N LEU A 109 -5.03 -11.30 -1.21
CA LEU A 109 -6.07 -10.70 -0.38
C LEU A 109 -6.80 -11.77 0.46
N ALA A 110 -6.98 -12.96 -0.09
CA ALA A 110 -7.67 -14.05 0.61
C ALA A 110 -6.93 -14.48 1.87
N ASP A 111 -5.61 -14.25 1.94
CA ASP A 111 -4.80 -14.63 3.11
C ASP A 111 -4.91 -13.63 4.24
N VAL A 112 -5.45 -12.44 3.99
CA VAL A 112 -5.59 -11.41 5.03
C VAL A 112 -6.72 -11.80 5.98
N PRO A 113 -6.45 -11.87 7.29
CA PRO A 113 -7.50 -12.26 8.24
C PRO A 113 -8.64 -11.26 8.29
N ASP A 114 -9.84 -11.77 8.55
CA ASP A 114 -10.98 -10.94 8.94
C ASP A 114 -10.87 -10.71 10.45
N ASP A 115 -10.52 -9.50 10.84
CA ASP A 115 -10.34 -9.15 12.25
C ASP A 115 -11.56 -8.43 12.83
N ASP A 116 -12.69 -8.80 12.40
CA ASP A 116 -13.96 -8.21 12.83
C ASP A 116 -14.50 -8.84 14.11
N VAL A 117 -13.63 -9.25 14.96
CA VAL A 117 -13.98 -9.90 16.20
C VAL A 117 -14.32 -8.87 17.26
#